data_7d9b211d4ee1d2e026b03ba174e6b1ef
#
_entry.id   7d9b211d4ee1d2e026b03ba174e6b1ef
#
_cell.length_a   1.000
_cell.length_b   1.000
_cell.length_c   1.000
_cell.angle_alpha   90.00
_cell.angle_beta   90.00
_cell.angle_gamma   90.00
#
_symmetry.space_group_name_H-M   'P 1'
#
loop_
_entity.id
_entity.type
_entity.pdbx_description
1 polymer ?
#
loop_
_entity_poly.entity_id
_entity_poly.type
_entity_poly.pdbx_seq_one_letter_code
_entity_poly.pdbx_strand_id
1 'polypeptide(L)'
;MLRMARAEDERALLRIYTHEQVARFLTFDNVDAQRFSAIFKQLLEDGNFFVYEADGTVVGFCKATRLPGRSSHVVHLGPLAVAPEFHGRGYATAMLRGVLAELERSGVLRFELLAEADNLPGMALYQKLGFEREGVQRKAYKRAAERDYIDEIMMVKFAGALA
;
A
#
# COMPACT_ATOMS: atom_id res chain seq x y z
N MET A 1 1.74 5.59 15.46
CA MET A 1 3.03 4.87 15.55
C MET A 1 3.05 3.76 14.50
N LEU A 2 4.19 3.62 13.77
CA LEU A 2 4.37 2.51 12.80
C LEU A 2 4.85 1.26 13.54
N ARG A 3 4.32 0.10 13.19
CA ARG A 3 4.78 -1.23 13.65
C ARG A 3 4.41 -2.32 12.65
N MET A 4 5.02 -3.48 12.81
CA MET A 4 4.60 -4.68 12.07
C MET A 4 3.18 -5.09 12.45
N ALA A 5 2.42 -5.59 11.47
CA ALA A 5 1.12 -6.18 11.70
C ALA A 5 1.23 -7.48 12.52
N ARG A 6 0.20 -7.78 13.30
CA ARG A 6 0.08 -8.96 14.16
C ARG A 6 -1.28 -9.62 13.94
N ALA A 7 -1.42 -10.85 14.37
CA ALA A 7 -2.67 -11.61 14.21
C ALA A 7 -3.90 -10.88 14.79
N GLU A 8 -3.75 -10.19 15.91
CA GLU A 8 -4.82 -9.43 16.55
C GLU A 8 -5.32 -8.21 15.75
N ASP A 9 -4.58 -7.76 14.74
CA ASP A 9 -4.97 -6.65 13.89
C ASP A 9 -6.02 -7.03 12.82
N GLU A 10 -6.28 -8.32 12.62
CA GLU A 10 -7.13 -8.84 11.54
C GLU A 10 -8.48 -8.14 11.47
N ARG A 11 -9.17 -7.99 12.61
CA ARG A 11 -10.49 -7.35 12.67
C ARG A 11 -10.46 -5.87 12.28
N ALA A 12 -9.42 -5.15 12.69
CA ALA A 12 -9.26 -3.74 12.35
C ALA A 12 -8.95 -3.58 10.86
N LEU A 13 -8.08 -4.43 10.33
CA LEU A 13 -7.69 -4.40 8.92
C LEU A 13 -8.81 -4.86 8.00
N LEU A 14 -9.63 -5.84 8.38
CA LEU A 14 -10.83 -6.23 7.64
C LEU A 14 -11.75 -5.02 7.41
N ARG A 15 -12.02 -4.22 8.45
CA ARG A 15 -12.87 -3.03 8.31
C ARG A 15 -12.31 -2.01 7.33
N ILE A 16 -11.00 -1.80 7.34
CA ILE A 16 -10.34 -0.87 6.41
C ILE A 16 -10.39 -1.45 4.99
N TYR A 17 -10.02 -2.73 4.83
CA TYR A 17 -9.89 -3.40 3.55
C TYR A 17 -11.22 -3.50 2.79
N THR A 18 -12.32 -3.71 3.51
CA THR A 18 -13.66 -3.89 2.94
C THR A 18 -14.48 -2.60 2.85
N HIS A 19 -13.93 -1.47 3.34
CA HIS A 19 -14.61 -0.18 3.20
C HIS A 19 -14.70 0.22 1.72
N GLU A 20 -15.89 0.61 1.25
CA GLU A 20 -16.16 0.87 -0.18
C GLU A 20 -15.19 1.87 -0.84
N GLN A 21 -14.81 2.93 -0.12
CA GLN A 21 -13.87 3.94 -0.60
C GLN A 21 -12.41 3.45 -0.69
N VAL A 22 -12.09 2.34 -0.01
CA VAL A 22 -10.78 1.71 0.00
C VAL A 22 -10.75 0.52 -0.94
N ALA A 23 -11.74 -0.36 -0.85
CA ALA A 23 -11.82 -1.62 -1.59
C ALA A 23 -11.71 -1.41 -3.11
N ARG A 24 -12.26 -0.30 -3.63
CA ARG A 24 -12.17 0.03 -5.06
C ARG A 24 -10.74 0.20 -5.59
N PHE A 25 -9.78 0.47 -4.71
CA PHE A 25 -8.36 0.65 -5.02
C PHE A 25 -7.47 -0.51 -4.54
N LEU A 26 -8.09 -1.63 -4.16
CA LEU A 26 -7.39 -2.83 -3.74
C LEU A 26 -7.56 -3.95 -4.77
N THR A 27 -6.68 -4.95 -4.71
CA THR A 27 -6.55 -6.00 -5.74
C THR A 27 -7.79 -6.86 -5.90
N PHE A 28 -8.60 -7.03 -4.85
CA PHE A 28 -9.68 -8.01 -4.85
C PHE A 28 -11.05 -7.35 -4.62
N ASP A 29 -11.99 -7.61 -5.54
CA ASP A 29 -13.40 -7.29 -5.36
C ASP A 29 -14.10 -8.28 -4.42
N ASN A 30 -15.16 -7.79 -3.75
CA ASN A 30 -16.10 -8.62 -2.97
C ASN A 30 -15.41 -9.51 -1.92
N VAL A 31 -14.54 -8.92 -1.10
CA VAL A 31 -13.84 -9.62 -0.03
C VAL A 31 -14.75 -9.72 1.19
N ASP A 32 -15.17 -10.93 1.54
CA ASP A 32 -15.82 -11.25 2.82
C ASP A 32 -14.78 -11.56 3.92
N ALA A 33 -15.27 -11.80 5.14
CA ALA A 33 -14.38 -12.07 6.27
C ALA A 33 -13.54 -13.33 6.09
N GLN A 34 -14.09 -14.39 5.49
CA GLN A 34 -13.36 -15.64 5.28
C GLN A 34 -12.25 -15.48 4.25
N ARG A 35 -12.55 -14.81 3.13
CA ARG A 35 -11.57 -14.51 2.09
C ARG A 35 -10.49 -13.58 2.60
N PHE A 36 -10.88 -12.57 3.39
CA PHE A 36 -9.92 -11.66 4.01
C PHE A 36 -8.97 -12.37 4.95
N SER A 37 -9.47 -13.29 5.79
CA SER A 37 -8.64 -14.07 6.72
C SER A 37 -7.51 -14.83 5.98
N ALA A 38 -7.81 -15.43 4.83
CA ALA A 38 -6.80 -16.08 4.00
C ALA A 38 -5.78 -15.09 3.42
N ILE A 39 -6.24 -13.94 2.90
CA ILE A 39 -5.38 -12.87 2.40
C ILE A 39 -4.49 -12.34 3.52
N PHE A 40 -5.06 -12.05 4.68
CA PHE A 40 -4.36 -11.51 5.84
C PHE A 40 -3.26 -12.44 6.35
N LYS A 41 -3.57 -13.75 6.45
CA LYS A 41 -2.59 -14.77 6.82
C LYS A 41 -1.40 -14.76 5.85
N GLN A 42 -1.65 -14.73 4.55
CA GLN A 42 -0.59 -14.66 3.54
C GLN A 42 0.25 -13.38 3.67
N LEU A 43 -0.39 -12.21 3.87
CA LEU A 43 0.31 -10.94 4.06
C LEU A 43 1.23 -10.95 5.30
N LEU A 44 0.81 -11.63 6.38
CA LEU A 44 1.65 -11.81 7.58
C LEU A 44 2.82 -12.74 7.30
N GLU A 45 2.59 -13.89 6.67
CA GLU A 45 3.61 -14.89 6.35
C GLU A 45 4.69 -14.32 5.42
N ASP A 46 4.30 -13.52 4.44
CA ASP A 46 5.23 -12.85 3.51
C ASP A 46 6.10 -11.76 4.19
N GLY A 47 5.81 -11.40 5.44
CA GLY A 47 6.55 -10.38 6.19
C GLY A 47 6.40 -8.95 5.64
N ASN A 48 7.08 -7.98 6.23
CA ASN A 48 7.03 -6.56 5.84
C ASN A 48 5.61 -6.02 5.66
N PHE A 49 4.69 -6.46 6.50
CA PHE A 49 3.33 -5.95 6.56
C PHE A 49 3.22 -5.00 7.75
N PHE A 50 3.06 -3.73 7.47
CA PHE A 50 3.07 -2.66 8.45
C PHE A 50 1.65 -2.16 8.73
N VAL A 51 1.42 -1.77 9.98
CA VAL A 51 0.23 -1.01 10.39
C VAL A 51 0.65 0.32 11.01
N TYR A 52 -0.20 1.31 10.84
CA TYR A 52 -0.06 2.60 11.52
C TYR A 52 -1.15 2.75 12.56
N GLU A 53 -0.72 3.01 13.79
CA GLU A 53 -1.59 3.14 14.96
C GLU A 53 -1.58 4.58 15.46
N ALA A 54 -2.76 5.13 15.70
CA ALA A 54 -3.00 6.42 16.33
C ALA A 54 -3.95 6.24 17.50
N ASP A 55 -3.56 6.71 18.68
CA ASP A 55 -4.36 6.66 19.92
C ASP A 55 -4.92 5.26 20.22
N GLY A 56 -4.07 4.23 20.08
CA GLY A 56 -4.44 2.84 20.31
C GLY A 56 -5.31 2.20 19.22
N THR A 57 -5.56 2.91 18.10
CA THR A 57 -6.40 2.44 17.00
C THR A 57 -5.55 2.24 15.74
N VAL A 58 -5.69 1.08 15.08
CA VAL A 58 -5.10 0.85 13.76
C VAL A 58 -5.87 1.67 12.73
N VAL A 59 -5.20 2.65 12.13
CA VAL A 59 -5.80 3.61 11.19
C VAL A 59 -5.39 3.37 9.73
N GLY A 60 -4.39 2.53 9.49
CA GLY A 60 -3.93 2.22 8.13
C GLY A 60 -2.92 1.10 8.10
N PHE A 61 -2.62 0.63 6.90
CA PHE A 61 -1.67 -0.44 6.64
C PHE A 61 -0.89 -0.22 5.34
N CYS A 62 0.27 -0.84 5.25
CA CYS A 62 1.10 -0.90 4.05
C CYS A 62 1.86 -2.23 3.98
N LYS A 63 1.71 -2.95 2.90
CA LYS A 63 2.53 -4.11 2.56
C LYS A 63 3.73 -3.66 1.73
N ALA A 64 4.89 -4.22 2.02
CA ALA A 64 6.10 -4.02 1.24
C ALA A 64 6.65 -5.39 0.80
N THR A 65 6.72 -5.63 -0.49
CA THR A 65 7.22 -6.88 -1.06
C THR A 65 8.59 -6.64 -1.66
N ARG A 66 9.61 -7.23 -1.05
CA ARG A 66 10.99 -7.15 -1.56
C ARG A 66 11.17 -8.12 -2.72
N LEU A 67 11.74 -7.65 -3.82
CA LEU A 67 12.00 -8.50 -4.97
C LEU A 67 13.19 -9.44 -4.69
N PRO A 68 13.19 -10.66 -5.25
CA PRO A 68 14.25 -11.64 -4.99
C PRO A 68 15.51 -11.41 -5.82
N GLY A 69 16.60 -12.05 -5.41
CA GLY A 69 17.83 -12.19 -6.18
C GLY A 69 18.50 -10.86 -6.52
N ARG A 70 18.79 -10.63 -7.80
CA ARG A 70 19.48 -9.42 -8.27
C ARG A 70 18.68 -8.13 -8.05
N SER A 71 17.38 -8.24 -7.87
CA SER A 71 16.48 -7.12 -7.60
C SER A 71 16.21 -6.91 -6.10
N SER A 72 17.00 -7.51 -5.21
CA SER A 72 16.77 -7.44 -3.76
C SER A 72 16.89 -6.04 -3.13
N HIS A 73 17.38 -5.07 -3.90
CA HIS A 73 17.38 -3.65 -3.55
C HIS A 73 16.06 -2.93 -3.89
N VAL A 74 15.12 -3.62 -4.54
CA VAL A 74 13.82 -3.10 -4.98
C VAL A 74 12.71 -3.61 -4.06
N VAL A 75 11.80 -2.72 -3.69
CA VAL A 75 10.57 -3.05 -2.96
C VAL A 75 9.36 -2.52 -3.71
N HIS A 76 8.37 -3.38 -3.89
CA HIS A 76 7.03 -2.99 -4.31
C HIS A 76 6.15 -2.70 -3.09
N LEU A 77 5.56 -1.50 -3.05
CA LEU A 77 4.64 -1.07 -1.99
C LEU A 77 3.19 -1.28 -2.42
N GLY A 78 2.47 -2.06 -1.66
CA GLY A 78 1.06 -2.36 -1.89
C GLY A 78 0.67 -3.80 -1.54
N PRO A 79 -0.58 -4.01 -1.10
CA PRO A 79 -1.62 -3.02 -0.89
C PRO A 79 -1.33 -2.07 0.27
N LEU A 80 -1.89 -0.85 0.17
CA LEU A 80 -1.83 0.14 1.24
C LEU A 80 -3.13 0.96 1.32
N ALA A 81 -3.53 1.28 2.53
CA ALA A 81 -4.70 2.12 2.77
C ALA A 81 -4.67 2.79 4.14
N VAL A 82 -5.43 3.87 4.27
CA VAL A 82 -5.81 4.49 5.53
C VAL A 82 -7.34 4.50 5.60
N ALA A 83 -7.89 4.22 6.77
CA ALA A 83 -9.33 4.22 6.98
C ALA A 83 -9.92 5.61 6.67
N PRO A 84 -11.04 5.70 5.93
CA PRO A 84 -11.58 6.97 5.43
C PRO A 84 -11.86 8.01 6.51
N GLU A 85 -12.32 7.59 7.69
CA GLU A 85 -12.55 8.46 8.84
C GLU A 85 -11.29 9.16 9.37
N PHE A 86 -10.11 8.71 8.92
CA PHE A 86 -8.81 9.28 9.27
C PHE A 86 -8.13 10.01 8.09
N HIS A 87 -8.80 10.14 6.96
CA HIS A 87 -8.28 10.90 5.82
C HIS A 87 -8.09 12.39 6.17
N GLY A 88 -7.20 13.07 5.46
CA GLY A 88 -6.92 14.50 5.65
C GLY A 88 -6.10 14.83 6.90
N ARG A 89 -5.81 13.87 7.78
CA ARG A 89 -5.07 14.07 9.04
C ARG A 89 -3.56 13.81 8.93
N GLY A 90 -3.05 13.52 7.74
CA GLY A 90 -1.63 13.29 7.51
C GLY A 90 -1.13 11.87 7.83
N TYR A 91 -2.00 10.95 8.27
CA TYR A 91 -1.59 9.59 8.68
C TYR A 91 -0.99 8.78 7.54
N ALA A 92 -1.52 8.87 6.32
CA ALA A 92 -0.94 8.20 5.15
C ALA A 92 0.50 8.68 4.88
N THR A 93 0.74 9.99 4.97
CA THR A 93 2.08 10.57 4.83
C THR A 93 3.02 10.08 5.93
N ALA A 94 2.58 10.08 7.19
CA ALA A 94 3.38 9.64 8.33
C ALA A 94 3.71 8.14 8.25
N MET A 95 2.72 7.32 7.89
CA MET A 95 2.89 5.87 7.69
C MET A 95 3.91 5.59 6.60
N LEU A 96 3.73 6.14 5.41
CA LEU A 96 4.64 5.88 4.29
C LEU A 96 6.05 6.39 4.55
N ARG A 97 6.23 7.57 5.16
CA ARG A 97 7.56 8.04 5.58
C ARG A 97 8.24 7.06 6.52
N GLY A 98 7.50 6.52 7.48
CA GLY A 98 8.04 5.53 8.42
C GLY A 98 8.43 4.22 7.71
N VAL A 99 7.58 3.71 6.81
CA VAL A 99 7.85 2.49 6.01
C VAL A 99 9.09 2.69 5.13
N LEU A 100 9.17 3.82 4.39
CA LEU A 100 10.32 4.12 3.54
C LEU A 100 11.61 4.15 4.36
N ALA A 101 11.63 4.88 5.48
CA ALA A 101 12.81 4.98 6.35
C ALA A 101 13.24 3.63 6.93
N GLU A 102 12.30 2.76 7.31
CA GLU A 102 12.60 1.40 7.79
C GLU A 102 13.26 0.55 6.70
N LEU A 103 12.69 0.60 5.49
CA LEU A 103 13.17 -0.17 4.37
C LEU A 103 14.52 0.34 3.85
N GLU A 104 14.75 1.67 3.81
CA GLU A 104 16.06 2.26 3.48
C GLU A 104 17.15 1.75 4.44
N ARG A 105 16.86 1.71 5.75
CA ARG A 105 17.81 1.16 6.75
C ARG A 105 18.11 -0.33 6.51
N SER A 106 17.19 -1.06 5.88
CA SER A 106 17.39 -2.46 5.51
C SER A 106 18.07 -2.65 4.13
N GLY A 107 18.56 -1.56 3.50
CA GLY A 107 19.28 -1.60 2.23
C GLY A 107 18.40 -1.57 0.99
N VAL A 108 17.14 -1.13 1.10
CA VAL A 108 16.31 -0.86 -0.08
C VAL A 108 16.75 0.45 -0.72
N LEU A 109 16.97 0.43 -2.03
CA LEU A 109 17.42 1.58 -2.81
C LEU A 109 16.35 2.09 -3.79
N ARG A 110 15.40 1.26 -4.17
CA ARG A 110 14.31 1.59 -5.09
C ARG A 110 12.98 1.15 -4.51
N PHE A 111 12.07 2.10 -4.43
CA PHE A 111 10.66 1.88 -4.06
C PHE A 111 9.80 2.06 -5.29
N GLU A 112 8.89 1.13 -5.52
CA GLU A 112 7.93 1.23 -6.61
C GLU A 112 6.52 0.90 -6.14
N LEU A 113 5.55 1.47 -6.80
CA LEU A 113 4.14 1.15 -6.59
C LEU A 113 3.35 1.35 -7.89
N LEU A 114 2.20 0.71 -7.95
CA LEU A 114 1.20 0.92 -8.99
C LEU A 114 0.02 1.69 -8.39
N ALA A 115 -0.39 2.75 -9.06
CA ALA A 115 -1.56 3.52 -8.69
C ALA A 115 -2.52 3.57 -9.87
N GLU A 116 -3.81 3.31 -9.61
CA GLU A 116 -4.82 3.45 -10.66
C GLU A 116 -4.85 4.89 -11.18
N ALA A 117 -4.99 5.04 -12.50
CA ALA A 117 -4.95 6.35 -13.16
C ALA A 117 -6.05 7.32 -12.67
N ASP A 118 -7.14 6.79 -12.10
CA ASP A 118 -8.23 7.57 -11.52
C ASP A 118 -8.06 7.84 -10.00
N ASN A 119 -7.01 7.31 -9.36
CA ASN A 119 -6.69 7.54 -7.96
C ASN A 119 -5.88 8.84 -7.77
N LEU A 120 -6.48 9.97 -8.11
CA LEU A 120 -5.81 11.27 -8.03
C LEU A 120 -5.30 11.62 -6.63
N PRO A 121 -6.05 11.36 -5.53
CA PRO A 121 -5.55 11.62 -4.18
C PRO A 121 -4.33 10.75 -3.82
N GLY A 122 -4.32 9.49 -4.23
CA GLY A 122 -3.18 8.59 -4.02
C GLY A 122 -1.94 9.09 -4.77
N MET A 123 -2.07 9.42 -6.05
CA MET A 123 -0.97 9.96 -6.84
C MET A 123 -0.40 11.24 -6.25
N ALA A 124 -1.25 12.17 -5.79
CA ALA A 124 -0.80 13.40 -5.14
C ALA A 124 -0.02 13.12 -3.85
N LEU A 125 -0.44 12.13 -3.05
CA LEU A 125 0.28 11.68 -1.86
C LEU A 125 1.67 11.14 -2.22
N TYR A 126 1.77 10.27 -3.24
CA TYR A 126 3.04 9.69 -3.67
C TYR A 126 3.99 10.75 -4.21
N GLN A 127 3.52 11.67 -5.04
CA GLN A 127 4.32 12.80 -5.53
C GLN A 127 4.86 13.68 -4.38
N LYS A 128 4.02 13.97 -3.37
CA LYS A 128 4.44 14.70 -2.17
C LYS A 128 5.54 13.98 -1.39
N LEU A 129 5.62 12.66 -1.49
CA LEU A 129 6.65 11.82 -0.87
C LEU A 129 7.90 11.64 -1.75
N GLY A 130 7.93 12.26 -2.93
CA GLY A 130 9.04 12.22 -3.87
C GLY A 130 9.02 11.02 -4.81
N PHE A 131 7.86 10.39 -5.00
CA PHE A 131 7.68 9.44 -6.10
C PHE A 131 7.46 10.17 -7.41
N GLU A 132 8.07 9.65 -8.48
CA GLU A 132 7.92 10.15 -9.84
C GLU A 132 7.27 9.08 -10.73
N ARG A 133 6.57 9.53 -11.76
CA ARG A 133 5.97 8.63 -12.75
C ARG A 133 7.07 8.04 -13.64
N GLU A 134 7.14 6.72 -13.73
CA GLU A 134 8.08 6.02 -14.60
C GLU A 134 7.41 5.40 -15.83
N GLY A 135 6.15 4.99 -15.73
CA GLY A 135 5.46 4.37 -16.84
C GLY A 135 3.95 4.23 -16.64
N VAL A 136 3.31 3.63 -17.65
CA VAL A 136 1.87 3.31 -17.63
C VAL A 136 1.67 1.87 -18.06
N GLN A 137 0.94 1.11 -17.25
CA GLN A 137 0.40 -0.19 -17.63
C GLN A 137 -1.02 0.02 -18.16
N ARG A 138 -1.17 0.00 -19.48
CA ARG A 138 -2.49 0.22 -20.10
C ARG A 138 -3.38 -1.00 -19.89
N LYS A 139 -4.65 -0.75 -19.54
CA LYS A 139 -5.67 -1.78 -19.30
C LYS A 139 -5.19 -2.82 -18.27
N ALA A 140 -4.54 -2.36 -17.22
CA ALA A 140 -3.87 -3.20 -16.22
C ALA A 140 -4.87 -4.09 -15.48
N TYR A 141 -6.06 -3.57 -15.15
CA TYR A 141 -7.08 -4.36 -14.51
C TYR A 141 -8.50 -3.82 -14.77
N LYS A 142 -9.49 -4.54 -14.29
CA LYS A 142 -10.92 -4.20 -14.43
C LYS A 142 -11.63 -4.44 -13.10
N ARG A 143 -12.31 -3.41 -12.61
CA ARG A 143 -13.21 -3.55 -11.45
C ARG A 143 -14.47 -4.30 -11.88
N ALA A 144 -14.97 -5.20 -11.02
CA ALA A 144 -16.10 -6.08 -11.36
C ALA A 144 -17.37 -5.31 -11.77
N ALA A 145 -17.61 -4.14 -11.18
CA ALA A 145 -18.77 -3.29 -11.45
C ALA A 145 -18.61 -2.34 -12.66
N GLU A 146 -17.41 -2.26 -13.24
CA GLU A 146 -17.11 -1.29 -14.30
C GLU A 146 -17.00 -1.97 -15.67
N ARG A 147 -17.34 -1.23 -16.75
CA ARG A 147 -17.24 -1.75 -18.12
C ARG A 147 -15.82 -1.66 -18.67
N ASP A 148 -15.11 -0.61 -18.30
CA ASP A 148 -13.83 -0.27 -18.87
C ASP A 148 -12.67 -0.84 -18.03
N TYR A 149 -11.54 -1.05 -18.68
CA TYR A 149 -10.29 -1.38 -18.03
C TYR A 149 -9.62 -0.11 -17.51
N ILE A 150 -8.94 -0.25 -16.38
CA ILE A 150 -8.21 0.83 -15.71
C ILE A 150 -6.72 0.72 -16.06
N ASP A 151 -6.11 1.85 -16.38
CA ASP A 151 -4.67 1.97 -16.50
C ASP A 151 -4.05 2.13 -15.10
N GLU A 152 -2.86 1.59 -14.92
CA GLU A 152 -2.06 1.82 -13.72
C GLU A 152 -0.81 2.63 -14.05
N ILE A 153 -0.51 3.56 -13.17
CA ILE A 153 0.68 4.42 -13.24
C ILE A 153 1.76 3.79 -12.36
N MET A 154 2.87 3.39 -12.96
CA MET A 154 4.07 3.01 -12.24
C MET A 154 4.70 4.26 -11.66
N MET A 155 4.84 4.31 -10.35
CA MET A 155 5.53 5.39 -9.65
C MET A 155 6.73 4.83 -8.89
N VAL A 156 7.84 5.55 -8.95
CA VAL A 156 9.10 5.14 -8.34
C VAL A 156 9.71 6.24 -7.51
N LYS A 157 10.45 5.82 -6.48
CA LYS A 157 11.28 6.69 -5.65
C LYS A 157 12.60 5.99 -5.38
N PHE A 158 13.70 6.73 -5.46
CA PHE A 158 15.01 6.23 -5.05
C PHE A 158 15.34 6.67 -3.63
N ALA A 159 16.10 5.83 -2.90
CA ALA A 159 16.68 6.21 -1.62
C ALA A 159 17.69 7.34 -1.79
N GLY A 160 17.91 8.15 -0.73
CA GLY A 160 18.77 9.31 -0.81
C GLY A 160 20.20 9.07 -1.28
N ALA A 161 20.69 7.83 -1.23
CA ALA A 161 22.00 7.44 -1.76
C ALA A 161 22.05 7.34 -3.31
N LEU A 162 20.91 7.33 -3.99
CA LEU A 162 20.78 7.19 -5.46
C LEU A 162 19.94 8.32 -6.07
N ALA A 163 19.47 9.28 -5.26
CA ALA A 163 18.65 10.40 -5.71
C ALA A 163 19.53 11.53 -6.31
#